data_907b50dca2cc3d83ea4e94d8dc8ff31b
#
_entry.id   907b50dca2cc3d83ea4e94d8dc8ff31b
#
_cell.length_a   1.000
_cell.length_b   1.000
_cell.length_c   1.000
_cell.angle_alpha   90.00
_cell.angle_beta   90.00
_cell.angle_gamma   90.00
#
_symmetry.space_group_name_H-M   'P 1'
#
loop_
_entity.id
_entity.type
_entity.pdbx_description
1 polymer ?
#
loop_
_entity_poly.entity_id
_entity_poly.type
_entity_poly.pdbx_seq_one_letter_code
_entity_poly.pdbx_strand_id
1 'polypeptide(L)'
;MRFKKTYVLLSFSLILSSAFSYGQIAGESTYQFLNIPSSPRQLALGGKNITIQDDDVSSGIFNPSSINQGMDNMLSVNYFTYFSDISYGSLAYAYRLDNRGNTIHFGFSYINYGDFLGYDEFGNYTSEFTGNESVFSTGYSNKINNTPIIFGANVKFITSSFEQYNSYGIATDIGFFYNDNINGIKASLVFRNIGFQIKPY
;
A
#
# COMPACT_ATOMS: atom_id res chain seq x y z
N MET A 1 42.19 19.22 9.34
CA MET A 1 40.99 20.08 9.21
C MET A 1 39.73 19.36 8.66
N ARG A 2 39.84 18.15 8.11
CA ARG A 2 38.68 17.33 7.61
C ARG A 2 37.83 16.72 8.74
N PHE A 3 38.39 16.30 9.85
CA PHE A 3 37.67 15.64 10.95
C PHE A 3 36.60 16.53 11.62
N LYS A 4 36.80 17.83 11.76
CA LYS A 4 35.80 18.73 12.39
C LYS A 4 34.52 18.86 11.58
N LYS A 5 34.55 18.79 10.25
CA LYS A 5 33.36 18.86 9.40
C LYS A 5 32.48 17.62 9.51
N THR A 6 33.10 16.45 9.69
CA THR A 6 32.36 15.19 9.85
C THR A 6 31.56 15.14 11.14
N TYR A 7 32.13 15.61 12.25
CA TYR A 7 31.41 15.67 13.54
C TYR A 7 30.27 16.69 13.53
N VAL A 8 30.43 17.81 12.84
CA VAL A 8 29.36 18.80 12.68
C VAL A 8 28.21 18.27 11.85
N LEU A 9 28.49 17.52 10.77
CA LEU A 9 27.47 16.85 9.97
C LEU A 9 26.74 15.75 10.76
N LEU A 10 27.48 14.97 11.56
CA LEU A 10 26.89 13.92 12.39
C LEU A 10 26.00 14.49 13.50
N SER A 11 26.46 15.57 14.20
CA SER A 11 25.66 16.23 15.22
C SER A 11 24.41 16.93 14.63
N PHE A 12 24.50 17.50 13.44
CA PHE A 12 23.37 18.10 12.75
C PHE A 12 22.34 17.04 12.32
N SER A 13 22.80 15.87 11.87
CA SER A 13 21.94 14.71 11.55
C SER A 13 21.22 14.15 12.80
N LEU A 14 21.89 14.09 13.95
CA LEU A 14 21.27 13.65 15.21
C LEU A 14 20.21 14.64 15.71
N ILE A 15 20.42 15.93 15.54
CA ILE A 15 19.46 16.97 15.96
C ILE A 15 18.22 16.95 15.04
N LEU A 16 18.39 16.70 13.74
CA LEU A 16 17.25 16.57 12.81
C LEU A 16 16.39 15.32 13.14
N SER A 17 17.00 14.22 13.60
CA SER A 17 16.24 13.00 13.91
C SER A 17 15.37 13.13 15.17
N SER A 18 15.71 13.99 16.11
CA SER A 18 14.92 14.23 17.33
C SER A 18 13.71 15.15 17.12
N ALA A 19 13.67 15.92 16.03
CA ALA A 19 12.58 16.87 15.77
C ALA A 19 11.27 16.24 15.27
N PHE A 20 11.27 14.94 14.94
CA PHE A 20 10.12 14.23 14.37
C PHE A 20 9.58 13.11 15.27
N SER A 21 9.90 13.09 16.55
CA SER A 21 9.31 12.15 17.51
C SER A 21 7.95 12.65 18.00
N TYR A 22 6.92 12.50 17.19
CA TYR A 22 5.54 12.56 17.67
C TYR A 22 5.17 11.20 18.26
N GLY A 23 4.69 11.18 19.51
CA GLY A 23 4.09 9.99 20.07
C GLY A 23 2.89 9.57 19.21
N GLN A 24 2.86 8.33 18.74
CA GLN A 24 1.70 7.80 18.01
C GLN A 24 0.51 7.70 18.97
N ILE A 25 -0.49 8.55 18.77
CA ILE A 25 -1.77 8.42 19.46
C ILE A 25 -2.52 7.26 18.76
N ALA A 26 -2.92 6.26 19.53
CA ALA A 26 -3.73 5.16 19.00
C ALA A 26 -5.03 5.72 18.38
N GLY A 27 -5.33 5.34 17.13
CA GLY A 27 -6.54 5.78 16.43
C GLY A 27 -6.38 6.95 15.46
N GLU A 28 -5.16 7.47 15.25
CA GLU A 28 -4.92 8.61 14.33
C GLU A 28 -5.07 8.30 12.83
N SER A 29 -5.05 7.04 12.42
CA SER A 29 -5.17 6.69 11.00
C SER A 29 -6.35 5.77 10.73
N THR A 30 -7.22 6.21 9.85
CA THR A 30 -8.33 5.45 9.28
C THR A 30 -7.82 4.47 8.21
N TYR A 31 -8.60 3.43 7.93
CA TYR A 31 -8.35 2.47 6.84
C TYR A 31 -7.01 1.73 6.97
N GLN A 32 -6.71 1.24 8.18
CA GLN A 32 -5.46 0.49 8.45
C GLN A 32 -5.29 -0.75 7.56
N PHE A 33 -6.37 -1.33 7.04
CA PHE A 33 -6.33 -2.47 6.12
C PHE A 33 -5.54 -2.19 4.84
N LEU A 34 -5.40 -0.93 4.43
CA LEU A 34 -4.55 -0.54 3.30
C LEU A 34 -3.06 -0.88 3.51
N ASN A 35 -2.66 -1.19 4.72
CA ASN A 35 -1.30 -1.61 5.06
C ASN A 35 -1.10 -3.13 5.01
N ILE A 36 -2.18 -3.90 4.83
CA ILE A 36 -2.10 -5.36 4.69
C ILE A 36 -1.52 -5.69 3.30
N PRO A 37 -0.49 -6.55 3.23
CA PRO A 37 0.09 -6.98 1.96
C PRO A 37 -0.96 -7.64 1.06
N SER A 38 -0.92 -7.34 -0.23
CA SER A 38 -1.95 -7.75 -1.19
C SER A 38 -1.83 -9.23 -1.63
N SER A 39 -0.76 -9.92 -1.26
CA SER A 39 -0.58 -11.34 -1.60
C SER A 39 0.14 -12.11 -0.50
N PRO A 40 -0.09 -13.45 -0.39
CA PRO A 40 0.67 -14.33 0.49
C PRO A 40 2.17 -14.27 0.23
N ARG A 41 2.57 -14.08 -1.04
CA ARG A 41 3.96 -13.90 -1.43
C ARG A 41 4.58 -12.66 -0.80
N GLN A 42 3.89 -11.54 -0.85
CA GLN A 42 4.37 -10.30 -0.20
C GLN A 42 4.46 -10.46 1.32
N LEU A 43 3.50 -11.16 1.93
CA LEU A 43 3.54 -11.50 3.36
C LEU A 43 4.80 -12.32 3.70
N ALA A 44 5.09 -13.37 2.93
CA ALA A 44 6.26 -14.23 3.15
C ALA A 44 7.60 -13.47 3.01
N LEU A 45 7.61 -12.41 2.19
CA LEU A 45 8.78 -11.54 1.99
C LEU A 45 8.88 -10.39 3.01
N GLY A 46 8.07 -10.40 4.08
CA GLY A 46 8.09 -9.38 5.13
C GLY A 46 7.11 -8.21 4.91
N GLY A 47 6.22 -8.31 3.94
CA GLY A 47 5.06 -7.44 3.75
C GLY A 47 5.31 -6.15 2.97
N LYS A 48 6.31 -5.36 3.30
CA LYS A 48 6.54 -4.03 2.71
C LYS A 48 7.69 -4.02 1.69
N ASN A 49 7.66 -4.95 0.75
CA ASN A 49 8.68 -5.02 -0.30
C ASN A 49 8.40 -4.00 -1.41
N ILE A 50 9.18 -2.93 -1.47
CA ILE A 50 9.03 -1.88 -2.48
C ILE A 50 10.12 -1.92 -3.57
N THR A 51 11.19 -2.72 -3.37
CA THR A 51 12.34 -2.81 -4.31
C THR A 51 12.33 -4.08 -5.16
N ILE A 52 11.37 -4.96 -4.96
CA ILE A 52 11.20 -6.14 -5.82
C ILE A 52 10.43 -5.72 -7.07
N GLN A 53 11.05 -5.93 -8.22
CA GLN A 53 10.45 -5.75 -9.53
C GLN A 53 10.54 -7.08 -10.28
N ASP A 54 9.44 -7.75 -10.33
CA ASP A 54 9.22 -8.99 -11.05
C ASP A 54 7.83 -8.98 -11.70
N ASP A 55 7.29 -10.14 -12.09
CA ASP A 55 6.02 -10.24 -12.78
C ASP A 55 4.81 -10.41 -11.82
N ASP A 56 4.96 -10.05 -10.55
CA ASP A 56 3.85 -10.06 -9.58
C ASP A 56 2.99 -8.80 -9.71
N VAL A 57 1.89 -8.89 -10.44
CA VAL A 57 0.94 -7.79 -10.67
C VAL A 57 0.34 -7.25 -9.37
N SER A 58 0.20 -8.08 -8.34
CA SER A 58 -0.33 -7.65 -7.03
C SER A 58 0.55 -6.62 -6.33
N SER A 59 1.85 -6.53 -6.71
CA SER A 59 2.77 -5.53 -6.19
C SER A 59 2.36 -4.09 -6.52
N GLY A 60 1.64 -3.87 -7.62
CA GLY A 60 1.16 -2.56 -8.05
C GLY A 60 0.16 -1.92 -7.09
N ILE A 61 -0.61 -2.72 -6.35
CA ILE A 61 -1.53 -2.22 -5.31
C ILE A 61 -0.74 -1.46 -4.22
N PHE A 62 0.50 -1.91 -3.98
CA PHE A 62 1.37 -1.38 -2.92
C PHE A 62 2.38 -0.35 -3.41
N ASN A 63 2.92 -0.58 -4.61
CA ASN A 63 3.91 0.28 -5.24
C ASN A 63 3.60 0.41 -6.74
N PRO A 64 2.99 1.51 -7.19
CA PRO A 64 2.65 1.68 -8.60
C PRO A 64 3.88 1.69 -9.52
N SER A 65 5.06 2.05 -9.03
CA SER A 65 6.29 2.03 -9.82
C SER A 65 6.90 0.63 -10.00
N SER A 66 6.36 -0.42 -9.34
CA SER A 66 6.76 -1.81 -9.57
C SER A 66 6.16 -2.39 -10.84
N ILE A 67 5.05 -1.83 -11.32
CA ILE A 67 4.38 -2.28 -12.53
C ILE A 67 5.27 -2.06 -13.75
N ASN A 68 5.38 -3.10 -14.55
CA ASN A 68 6.26 -3.11 -15.72
C ASN A 68 5.61 -3.81 -16.92
N GLN A 69 6.27 -3.72 -18.08
CA GLN A 69 5.76 -4.29 -19.34
C GLN A 69 5.67 -5.82 -19.34
N GLY A 70 6.44 -6.53 -18.51
CA GLY A 70 6.37 -7.99 -18.38
C GLY A 70 5.03 -8.46 -17.78
N MET A 71 4.32 -7.56 -17.10
CA MET A 71 3.01 -7.85 -16.51
C MET A 71 1.84 -7.67 -17.49
N ASP A 72 2.11 -7.48 -18.79
CA ASP A 72 1.05 -7.26 -19.80
C ASP A 72 0.03 -8.41 -19.84
N ASN A 73 -1.24 -8.08 -19.72
CA ASN A 73 -2.37 -9.02 -19.67
C ASN A 73 -2.28 -10.05 -18.52
N MET A 74 -1.54 -9.74 -17.46
CA MET A 74 -1.47 -10.60 -16.28
C MET A 74 -2.57 -10.29 -15.30
N LEU A 75 -3.19 -11.34 -14.77
CA LEU A 75 -4.17 -11.32 -13.70
C LEU A 75 -3.61 -12.06 -12.49
N SER A 76 -3.66 -11.42 -11.34
CA SER A 76 -3.36 -12.04 -10.04
C SER A 76 -4.61 -12.07 -9.19
N VAL A 77 -4.91 -13.23 -8.61
CA VAL A 77 -5.99 -13.42 -7.64
C VAL A 77 -5.40 -14.06 -6.40
N ASN A 78 -5.59 -13.44 -5.26
CA ASN A 78 -5.10 -13.91 -3.98
C ASN A 78 -6.23 -13.98 -2.98
N TYR A 79 -6.21 -15.01 -2.14
CA TYR A 79 -7.08 -15.15 -1.00
C TYR A 79 -6.31 -15.82 0.13
N PHE A 80 -6.45 -15.32 1.34
CA PHE A 80 -5.85 -15.91 2.52
C PHE A 80 -6.66 -15.58 3.77
N THR A 81 -6.60 -16.50 4.73
CA THR A 81 -7.24 -16.33 6.03
C THR A 81 -6.19 -15.85 7.03
N TYR A 82 -6.54 -14.83 7.77
CA TYR A 82 -5.81 -14.38 8.93
C TYR A 82 -6.24 -15.18 10.17
N PHE A 83 -5.88 -14.71 11.35
CA PHE A 83 -6.38 -15.26 12.60
C PHE A 83 -7.84 -14.84 12.83
N SER A 84 -8.58 -15.61 13.65
CA SER A 84 -9.92 -15.26 14.15
C SER A 84 -10.93 -14.91 13.03
N ASP A 85 -11.08 -15.82 12.05
CA ASP A 85 -12.05 -15.73 10.94
C ASP A 85 -11.92 -14.51 10.01
N ILE A 86 -10.88 -13.68 10.20
CA ILE A 86 -10.57 -12.58 9.29
C ILE A 86 -10.07 -13.18 7.97
N SER A 87 -10.70 -12.77 6.88
CA SER A 87 -10.32 -13.16 5.53
C SER A 87 -9.99 -11.98 4.67
N TYR A 88 -9.00 -12.14 3.80
CA TYR A 88 -8.53 -11.12 2.87
C TYR A 88 -8.47 -11.68 1.46
N GLY A 89 -9.00 -10.92 0.52
CA GLY A 89 -8.91 -11.22 -0.90
C GLY A 89 -8.34 -10.05 -1.68
N SER A 90 -7.57 -10.32 -2.72
CA SER A 90 -7.14 -9.30 -3.68
C SER A 90 -7.18 -9.81 -5.11
N LEU A 91 -7.41 -8.86 -6.01
CA LEU A 91 -7.36 -9.05 -7.45
C LEU A 91 -6.54 -7.91 -8.05
N ALA A 92 -5.65 -8.23 -8.97
CA ALA A 92 -4.86 -7.23 -9.69
C ALA A 92 -4.72 -7.62 -11.16
N TYR A 93 -4.79 -6.64 -12.04
CA TYR A 93 -4.63 -6.81 -13.48
C TYR A 93 -3.78 -5.67 -14.04
N ALA A 94 -2.87 -5.98 -14.95
CA ALA A 94 -2.06 -4.98 -15.64
C ALA A 94 -2.20 -5.11 -17.15
N TYR A 95 -2.19 -3.98 -17.81
CA TYR A 95 -2.29 -3.87 -19.27
C TYR A 95 -1.29 -2.85 -19.80
N ARG A 96 -0.47 -3.27 -20.75
CA ARG A 96 0.50 -2.42 -21.42
C ARG A 96 -0.19 -1.56 -22.49
N LEU A 97 -0.04 -0.25 -22.38
CA LEU A 97 -0.62 0.69 -23.35
C LEU A 97 0.21 0.81 -24.63
N ASP A 98 1.53 0.74 -24.50
CA ASP A 98 2.45 0.89 -25.63
C ASP A 98 3.81 0.20 -25.39
N ASN A 99 4.69 0.27 -26.37
CA ASN A 99 6.03 -0.29 -26.30
C ASN A 99 7.05 0.64 -25.59
N ARG A 100 6.63 1.81 -25.11
CA ARG A 100 7.49 2.79 -24.43
C ARG A 100 7.56 2.62 -22.93
N GLY A 101 6.80 1.69 -22.38
CA GLY A 101 6.77 1.40 -20.95
C GLY A 101 5.55 1.92 -20.22
N ASN A 102 4.58 2.45 -20.95
CA ASN A 102 3.31 2.89 -20.38
C ASN A 102 2.44 1.67 -20.05
N THR A 103 2.13 1.50 -18.79
CA THR A 103 1.32 0.38 -18.31
C THR A 103 0.27 0.92 -17.33
N ILE A 104 -0.97 0.51 -17.49
CA ILE A 104 -2.02 0.74 -16.50
C ILE A 104 -2.23 -0.52 -15.68
N HIS A 105 -2.72 -0.31 -14.47
CA HIS A 105 -3.05 -1.42 -13.60
C HIS A 105 -4.34 -1.13 -12.84
N PHE A 106 -5.06 -2.21 -12.51
CA PHE A 106 -6.26 -2.19 -11.70
C PHE A 106 -6.04 -3.14 -10.52
N GLY A 107 -6.43 -2.70 -9.35
CA GLY A 107 -6.37 -3.48 -8.13
C GLY A 107 -7.68 -3.40 -7.37
N PHE A 108 -8.06 -4.50 -6.75
CA PHE A 108 -9.17 -4.57 -5.81
C PHE A 108 -8.69 -5.37 -4.60
N SER A 109 -8.98 -4.88 -3.40
CA SER A 109 -8.74 -5.64 -2.18
C SER A 109 -9.95 -5.55 -1.27
N TYR A 110 -10.24 -6.64 -0.58
CA TYR A 110 -11.35 -6.78 0.32
C TYR A 110 -10.92 -7.52 1.58
N ILE A 111 -11.33 -7.02 2.72
CA ILE A 111 -11.17 -7.69 4.01
C ILE A 111 -12.53 -7.85 4.68
N ASN A 112 -12.75 -9.03 5.22
CA ASN A 112 -13.88 -9.33 6.10
C ASN A 112 -13.30 -9.67 7.48
N TYR A 113 -13.81 -9.01 8.50
CA TYR A 113 -13.33 -9.18 9.87
C TYR A 113 -14.05 -10.29 10.64
N GLY A 114 -14.96 -11.04 9.96
CA GLY A 114 -15.80 -12.03 10.63
C GLY A 114 -16.95 -11.41 11.39
N ASP A 115 -17.55 -12.20 12.26
CA ASP A 115 -18.70 -11.82 13.07
C ASP A 115 -18.26 -11.37 14.47
N PHE A 116 -18.81 -10.26 14.92
CA PHE A 116 -18.59 -9.72 16.26
C PHE A 116 -19.86 -9.88 17.11
N LEU A 117 -19.68 -10.33 18.32
CA LEU A 117 -20.76 -10.40 19.30
C LEU A 117 -20.90 -9.06 20.02
N GLY A 118 -22.06 -8.44 19.90
CA GLY A 118 -22.40 -7.20 20.61
C GLY A 118 -22.92 -7.48 22.02
N TYR A 119 -22.52 -6.66 22.98
CA TYR A 119 -22.96 -6.72 24.37
C TYR A 119 -23.39 -5.33 24.87
N ASP A 120 -24.38 -5.27 25.70
CA ASP A 120 -24.79 -4.04 26.39
C ASP A 120 -23.83 -3.70 27.56
N GLU A 121 -24.07 -2.56 28.21
CA GLU A 121 -23.28 -2.11 29.36
C GLU A 121 -23.37 -3.03 30.59
N PHE A 122 -24.35 -3.93 30.60
CA PHE A 122 -24.56 -4.95 31.67
C PHE A 122 -23.97 -6.31 31.30
N GLY A 123 -23.37 -6.45 30.09
CA GLY A 123 -22.78 -7.70 29.61
C GLY A 123 -23.81 -8.67 29.02
N ASN A 124 -25.06 -8.24 28.73
CA ASN A 124 -26.01 -9.07 28.01
C ASN A 124 -25.75 -9.01 26.50
N TYR A 125 -25.86 -10.16 25.86
CA TYR A 125 -25.78 -10.25 24.39
C TYR A 125 -26.90 -9.44 23.73
N THR A 126 -26.57 -8.63 22.75
CA THR A 126 -27.51 -7.77 22.02
C THR A 126 -27.74 -8.23 20.59
N SER A 127 -26.68 -8.34 19.80
CA SER A 127 -26.74 -8.68 18.37
C SER A 127 -25.38 -9.16 17.85
N GLU A 128 -25.38 -9.74 16.67
CA GLU A 128 -24.16 -9.96 15.90
C GLU A 128 -24.02 -8.86 14.84
N PHE A 129 -22.80 -8.44 14.57
CA PHE A 129 -22.50 -7.53 13.48
C PHE A 129 -21.22 -7.92 12.77
N THR A 130 -21.08 -7.51 11.52
CA THR A 130 -19.88 -7.77 10.72
C THR A 130 -19.17 -6.47 10.41
N GLY A 131 -17.85 -6.58 10.13
CA GLY A 131 -17.03 -5.50 9.62
C GLY A 131 -16.40 -5.90 8.30
N ASN A 132 -16.43 -5.01 7.33
CA ASN A 132 -15.73 -5.22 6.07
C ASN A 132 -15.20 -3.91 5.49
N GLU A 133 -14.07 -4.02 4.80
CA GLU A 133 -13.48 -2.90 4.10
C GLU A 133 -13.04 -3.33 2.71
N SER A 134 -13.12 -2.42 1.75
CA SER A 134 -12.64 -2.66 0.41
C SER A 134 -11.98 -1.43 -0.20
N VAL A 135 -11.06 -1.67 -1.12
CA VAL A 135 -10.40 -0.64 -1.90
C VAL A 135 -10.35 -1.05 -3.36
N PHE A 136 -10.79 -0.16 -4.22
CA PHE A 136 -10.56 -0.21 -5.65
C PHE A 136 -9.44 0.77 -5.99
N SER A 137 -8.44 0.32 -6.74
CA SER A 137 -7.33 1.16 -7.18
C SER A 137 -7.16 1.08 -8.69
N THR A 138 -6.82 2.21 -9.29
CA THR A 138 -6.33 2.27 -10.66
C THR A 138 -5.01 3.01 -10.66
N GLY A 139 -4.06 2.53 -11.44
CA GLY A 139 -2.72 3.06 -11.47
C GLY A 139 -2.14 3.14 -12.87
N TYR A 140 -1.12 3.95 -12.95
CA TYR A 140 -0.32 4.14 -14.13
C TYR A 140 1.17 4.08 -13.78
N SER A 141 1.94 3.40 -14.62
CA SER A 141 3.39 3.30 -14.52
C SER A 141 4.04 3.64 -15.85
N ASN A 142 5.14 4.35 -15.79
CA ASN A 142 5.94 4.69 -16.96
C ASN A 142 7.43 4.65 -16.65
N LYS A 143 8.20 4.03 -17.56
CA LYS A 143 9.64 4.14 -17.54
C LYS A 143 10.07 5.44 -18.22
N ILE A 144 10.74 6.32 -17.48
CA ILE A 144 11.24 7.58 -18.01
C ILE A 144 12.34 7.30 -19.05
N ASN A 145 12.14 7.77 -20.27
CA ASN A 145 13.06 7.52 -21.38
C ASN A 145 14.49 7.94 -21.04
N ASN A 146 15.46 7.12 -21.44
CA ASN A 146 16.90 7.33 -21.24
C ASN A 146 17.33 7.45 -19.76
N THR A 147 16.51 6.99 -18.82
CA THR A 147 16.85 6.95 -17.39
C THR A 147 16.60 5.56 -16.82
N PRO A 148 17.25 5.20 -15.71
CA PRO A 148 16.94 3.98 -14.95
C PRO A 148 15.73 4.15 -14.02
N ILE A 149 14.89 5.17 -14.22
CA ILE A 149 13.80 5.53 -13.32
C ILE A 149 12.45 5.12 -13.91
N ILE A 150 11.64 4.47 -13.09
CA ILE A 150 10.23 4.20 -13.34
C ILE A 150 9.42 5.05 -12.36
N PHE A 151 8.45 5.78 -12.89
CA PHE A 151 7.47 6.53 -12.13
C PHE A 151 6.15 5.77 -12.13
N GLY A 152 5.42 5.79 -11.02
CA GLY A 152 4.08 5.24 -10.93
C GLY A 152 3.19 6.06 -10.01
N ALA A 153 1.89 6.05 -10.30
CA ALA A 153 0.88 6.67 -9.47
C ALA A 153 -0.39 5.81 -9.42
N ASN A 154 -1.02 5.73 -8.24
CA ASN A 154 -2.33 5.10 -8.03
C ASN A 154 -3.33 6.13 -7.53
N VAL A 155 -4.60 5.94 -7.90
CA VAL A 155 -5.76 6.53 -7.24
C VAL A 155 -6.57 5.40 -6.64
N LYS A 156 -7.03 5.58 -5.41
CA LYS A 156 -7.76 4.60 -4.62
C LYS A 156 -9.10 5.16 -4.19
N PHE A 157 -10.14 4.36 -4.33
CA PHE A 157 -11.45 4.59 -3.73
C PHE A 157 -11.67 3.54 -2.65
N ILE A 158 -11.98 3.99 -1.43
CA ILE A 158 -12.02 3.16 -0.23
C ILE A 158 -13.42 3.17 0.32
N THR A 159 -13.89 2.00 0.71
CA THR A 159 -15.15 1.83 1.43
C THR A 159 -14.89 1.03 2.70
N SER A 160 -15.54 1.42 3.78
CA SER A 160 -15.48 0.72 5.06
C SER A 160 -16.86 0.70 5.68
N SER A 161 -17.26 -0.46 6.15
CA SER A 161 -18.56 -0.71 6.76
C SER A 161 -18.39 -1.53 8.03
N PHE A 162 -18.84 -0.98 9.15
CA PHE A 162 -18.89 -1.67 10.44
C PHE A 162 -20.27 -1.47 11.05
N GLU A 163 -20.99 -2.58 11.27
CA GLU A 163 -22.37 -2.54 11.76
C GLU A 163 -23.25 -1.65 10.85
N GLN A 164 -23.76 -0.54 11.39
CA GLN A 164 -24.58 0.45 10.66
C GLN A 164 -23.77 1.64 10.14
N TYR A 165 -22.47 1.71 10.45
CA TYR A 165 -21.61 2.84 10.10
C TYR A 165 -20.88 2.57 8.80
N ASN A 166 -20.95 3.54 7.90
CA ASN A 166 -20.28 3.47 6.60
C ASN A 166 -19.39 4.70 6.38
N SER A 167 -18.17 4.45 5.98
CA SER A 167 -17.18 5.46 5.65
C SER A 167 -16.67 5.29 4.24
N TYR A 168 -16.41 6.40 3.56
CA TYR A 168 -15.85 6.44 2.21
C TYR A 168 -14.64 7.36 2.18
N GLY A 169 -13.61 6.95 1.43
CA GLY A 169 -12.40 7.73 1.30
C GLY A 169 -11.79 7.66 -0.09
N ILE A 170 -10.89 8.58 -0.35
CA ILE A 170 -10.04 8.60 -1.54
C ILE A 170 -8.60 8.78 -1.11
N ALA A 171 -7.70 8.09 -1.78
CA ALA A 171 -6.26 8.21 -1.52
C ALA A 171 -5.46 8.07 -2.81
N THR A 172 -4.22 8.52 -2.77
CA THR A 172 -3.25 8.39 -3.86
C THR A 172 -1.95 7.80 -3.35
N ASP A 173 -1.28 7.06 -4.23
CA ASP A 173 0.11 6.64 -4.02
C ASP A 173 0.97 7.20 -5.15
N ILE A 174 2.21 7.54 -4.84
CA ILE A 174 3.22 7.97 -5.82
C ILE A 174 4.49 7.16 -5.55
N GLY A 175 5.00 6.51 -6.59
CA GLY A 175 6.19 5.68 -6.51
C GLY A 175 7.26 6.08 -7.51
N PHE A 176 8.51 5.96 -7.08
CA PHE A 176 9.70 6.07 -7.92
C PHE A 176 10.54 4.82 -7.72
N PHE A 177 10.93 4.19 -8.80
CA PHE A 177 11.78 3.01 -8.78
C PHE A 177 13.03 3.28 -9.63
N TYR A 178 14.19 3.19 -9.02
CA TYR A 178 15.48 3.26 -9.69
C TYR A 178 16.00 1.84 -9.91
N ASN A 179 16.30 1.49 -11.16
CA ASN A 179 16.81 0.18 -11.54
C ASN A 179 18.01 0.32 -12.47
N ASP A 180 19.18 0.28 -11.89
CA ASP A 180 20.45 0.28 -12.64
C ASP A 180 20.95 -1.16 -12.79
N ASN A 181 20.63 -1.75 -13.93
CA ASN A 181 21.05 -3.12 -14.26
C ASN A 181 22.56 -3.24 -14.49
N ILE A 182 23.28 -2.14 -14.77
CA ILE A 182 24.73 -2.15 -15.02
C ILE A 182 25.46 -2.36 -13.70
N ASN A 183 25.09 -1.60 -12.67
CA ASN A 183 25.72 -1.64 -11.36
C ASN A 183 24.96 -2.57 -10.38
N GLY A 184 23.86 -3.17 -10.79
CA GLY A 184 23.03 -4.05 -9.94
C GLY A 184 22.32 -3.34 -8.79
N ILE A 185 22.18 -2.00 -8.87
CA ILE A 185 21.57 -1.19 -7.80
C ILE A 185 20.07 -1.02 -8.07
N LYS A 186 19.25 -1.38 -7.09
CA LYS A 186 17.81 -1.10 -7.08
C LYS A 186 17.45 -0.29 -5.86
N ALA A 187 16.67 0.78 -6.05
CA ALA A 187 16.13 1.60 -4.97
C ALA A 187 14.69 2.00 -5.29
N SER A 188 13.86 2.15 -4.26
CA SER A 188 12.49 2.61 -4.42
C SER A 188 12.11 3.60 -3.34
N LEU A 189 11.29 4.58 -3.72
CA LEU A 189 10.68 5.54 -2.83
C LEU A 189 9.18 5.56 -3.13
N VAL A 190 8.36 5.33 -2.12
CA VAL A 190 6.90 5.30 -2.28
C VAL A 190 6.24 6.12 -1.19
N PHE A 191 5.44 7.08 -1.61
CA PHE A 191 4.51 7.81 -0.76
C PHE A 191 3.15 7.16 -0.91
N ARG A 192 2.54 6.69 0.19
CA ARG A 192 1.34 5.88 0.17
C ARG A 192 0.21 6.49 0.97
N ASN A 193 -1.01 6.20 0.50
CA ASN A 193 -2.24 6.50 1.21
C ASN A 193 -2.37 7.99 1.57
N ILE A 194 -1.91 8.87 0.66
CA ILE A 194 -2.12 10.30 0.79
C ILE A 194 -3.55 10.61 0.38
N GLY A 195 -4.40 10.93 1.34
CA GLY A 195 -5.82 11.11 1.06
C GLY A 195 -6.63 11.58 2.26
N PHE A 196 -7.95 11.52 2.10
CA PHE A 196 -8.88 11.95 3.13
C PHE A 196 -10.19 11.17 3.06
N GLN A 197 -10.93 11.18 4.16
CA GLN A 197 -12.30 10.65 4.21
C GLN A 197 -13.26 11.65 3.55
N ILE A 198 -14.06 11.15 2.59
CA ILE A 198 -15.16 11.91 1.99
C ILE A 198 -16.36 11.90 2.94
N LYS A 199 -16.62 10.73 3.53
CA LYS A 199 -17.65 10.54 4.55
C LYS A 199 -17.02 9.79 5.71
N PRO A 200 -16.88 10.40 6.91
CA PRO A 200 -16.49 9.69 8.12
C PRO A 200 -17.62 8.77 8.62
N TYR A 201 -17.31 7.92 9.59
CA TYR A 201 -18.31 7.06 10.27
C TYR A 201 -19.37 7.86 10.99
#